data_866534148a9fb992fb1b438ae722463a
#
_entry.id   866534148a9fb992fb1b438ae722463a
#
_cell.length_a   1.000
_cell.length_b   1.000
_cell.length_c   1.000
_cell.angle_alpha   90.00
_cell.angle_beta   90.00
_cell.angle_gamma   90.00
#
_symmetry.space_group_name_H-M   'P 1'
#
loop_
_entity.id
_entity.type
_entity.pdbx_description
1 polymer ?
#
loop_
_entity_poly.entity_id
_entity_poly.type
_entity_poly.pdbx_seq_one_letter_code
_entity_poly.pdbx_strand_id
1 'polypeptide(L)'
;MRLRVASYNIHRAIGRDGRYEPGRILRVAQELNADIIALQEVDFPRQDHAPIAPWLAQKTGMIAIGGPVWSREGVGYGNALLSRYPVDRVRRWDLSVGRHEPRGALDVELTICGRTVHVLNTHLGLWPRERPQQADRLLELLSLSRRDLTILMGDLNEWHGWGKSLRGLRRVFGSPAAPVTFPARWPVLALDRIWISPAMALLTVEAHDTPRSRLASDHLPVKADIYLP
;
A
#
# COMPACT_ATOMS: atom_id res chain seq x y z
N MET A 1 -14.73 15.64 7.15
CA MET A 1 -13.46 16.10 6.51
C MET A 1 -13.14 15.22 5.30
N ARG A 2 -12.54 15.75 4.20
CA ARG A 2 -12.07 14.92 3.07
C ARG A 2 -10.60 14.54 3.33
N LEU A 3 -10.30 13.27 3.20
CA LEU A 3 -8.97 12.69 3.34
C LEU A 3 -8.62 12.01 2.02
N ARG A 4 -7.44 12.27 1.47
CA ARG A 4 -6.95 11.58 0.27
C ARG A 4 -5.87 10.59 0.65
N VAL A 5 -6.04 9.34 0.20
CA VAL A 5 -5.08 8.27 0.41
C VAL A 5 -4.64 7.68 -0.92
N ALA A 6 -3.43 7.12 -0.96
CA ALA A 6 -2.91 6.46 -2.15
C ALA A 6 -2.14 5.19 -1.81
N SER A 7 -2.15 4.24 -2.73
CA SER A 7 -1.32 3.03 -2.71
C SER A 7 -0.46 3.00 -3.96
N TYR A 8 0.82 2.69 -3.81
CA TYR A 8 1.77 2.70 -4.92
C TYR A 8 2.86 1.63 -4.73
N ASN A 9 2.84 0.59 -5.55
CA ASN A 9 3.98 -0.30 -5.71
C ASN A 9 5.04 0.46 -6.54
N ILE A 10 6.17 0.79 -5.91
CA ILE A 10 7.21 1.65 -6.49
C ILE A 10 8.30 0.86 -7.23
N HIS A 11 8.18 -0.47 -7.29
CA HIS A 11 9.14 -1.34 -7.97
C HIS A 11 10.59 -0.97 -7.66
N ARG A 12 10.94 -0.81 -6.36
CA ARG A 12 12.28 -0.44 -5.88
C ARG A 12 12.84 0.85 -6.51
N ALA A 13 11.96 1.75 -6.96
CA ALA A 13 12.28 2.94 -7.76
C ALA A 13 12.98 2.66 -9.10
N ILE A 14 12.81 1.45 -9.64
CA ILE A 14 13.27 1.07 -10.97
C ILE A 14 12.13 1.32 -11.95
N GLY A 15 12.33 2.28 -12.83
CA GLY A 15 11.36 2.61 -13.87
C GLY A 15 11.24 1.53 -14.94
N ARG A 16 10.21 1.63 -15.78
CA ARG A 16 10.00 0.71 -16.91
C ARG A 16 11.17 0.66 -17.91
N ASP A 17 12.04 1.64 -17.91
CA ASP A 17 13.26 1.69 -18.69
C ASP A 17 14.43 0.98 -18.01
N GLY A 18 14.21 0.30 -16.89
CA GLY A 18 15.21 -0.40 -16.09
C GLY A 18 16.13 0.51 -15.29
N ARG A 19 15.87 1.82 -15.23
CA ARG A 19 16.72 2.78 -14.52
C ARG A 19 16.23 3.01 -13.10
N TYR A 20 17.14 2.93 -12.14
CA TYR A 20 16.89 3.36 -10.77
C TYR A 20 16.84 4.89 -10.72
N GLU A 21 15.70 5.46 -10.44
CA GLU A 21 15.53 6.92 -10.37
C GLU A 21 14.44 7.32 -9.34
N PRO A 22 14.78 7.42 -8.06
CA PRO A 22 13.86 7.81 -6.98
C PRO A 22 13.15 9.16 -7.23
N GLY A 23 13.79 10.06 -7.98
CA GLY A 23 13.19 11.34 -8.34
C GLY A 23 11.88 11.22 -9.14
N ARG A 24 11.68 10.11 -9.87
CA ARG A 24 10.41 9.84 -10.57
C ARG A 24 9.31 9.51 -9.56
N ILE A 25 9.62 8.68 -8.57
CA ILE A 25 8.68 8.33 -7.49
C ILE A 25 8.28 9.57 -6.71
N LEU A 26 9.23 10.46 -6.40
CA LEU A 26 8.93 11.74 -5.75
C LEU A 26 7.94 12.59 -6.55
N ARG A 27 8.17 12.75 -7.86
CA ARG A 27 7.27 13.54 -8.73
C ARG A 27 5.85 12.94 -8.75
N VAL A 28 5.74 11.62 -8.81
CA VAL A 28 4.43 10.93 -8.76
C VAL A 28 3.78 11.12 -7.39
N ALA A 29 4.52 10.97 -6.28
CA ALA A 29 4.00 11.19 -4.93
C ALA A 29 3.47 12.64 -4.75
N GLN A 30 4.15 13.63 -5.33
CA GLN A 30 3.68 15.02 -5.35
C GLN A 30 2.42 15.21 -6.19
N GLU A 31 2.31 14.56 -7.36
CA GLU A 31 1.09 14.59 -8.19
C GLU A 31 -0.12 13.96 -7.50
N LEU A 32 0.08 12.90 -6.73
CA LEU A 32 -0.98 12.26 -5.96
C LEU A 32 -1.61 13.23 -4.95
N ASN A 33 -0.83 14.16 -4.41
CA ASN A 33 -1.26 15.12 -3.39
C ASN A 33 -2.11 14.45 -2.30
N ALA A 34 -1.64 13.29 -1.82
CA ALA A 34 -2.33 12.50 -0.83
C ALA A 34 -1.87 12.85 0.59
N ASP A 35 -2.75 12.62 1.55
CA ASP A 35 -2.49 12.81 2.98
C ASP A 35 -1.76 11.60 3.57
N ILE A 36 -2.03 10.42 3.00
CA ILE A 36 -1.42 9.15 3.37
C ILE A 36 -1.05 8.40 2.08
N ILE A 37 0.19 7.91 1.97
CA ILE A 37 0.66 7.12 0.83
C ILE A 37 1.23 5.79 1.34
N ALA A 38 0.61 4.68 0.96
CA ALA A 38 1.13 3.34 1.18
C ALA A 38 2.06 2.97 0.01
N LEU A 39 3.29 2.60 0.33
CA LEU A 39 4.30 2.18 -0.64
C LEU A 39 4.57 0.68 -0.48
N GLN A 40 4.72 -0.02 -1.59
CA GLN A 40 5.16 -1.40 -1.65
C GLN A 40 6.46 -1.48 -2.45
N GLU A 41 7.18 -2.58 -2.31
CA GLU A 41 8.50 -2.80 -2.91
C GLU A 41 9.53 -1.72 -2.56
N VAL A 42 9.58 -1.38 -1.28
CA VAL A 42 10.55 -0.44 -0.73
C VAL A 42 11.79 -1.18 -0.27
N ASP A 43 12.96 -0.77 -0.76
CA ASP A 43 14.23 -1.28 -0.24
C ASP A 43 14.60 -0.62 1.10
N PHE A 44 15.10 -1.43 2.02
CA PHE A 44 15.65 -1.02 3.31
C PHE A 44 17.13 -1.43 3.36
N PRO A 45 18.04 -0.64 2.78
CA PRO A 45 19.46 -0.97 2.74
C PRO A 45 20.05 -1.00 4.17
N ARG A 46 20.96 -1.94 4.43
CA ARG A 46 21.69 -2.01 5.71
C ARG A 46 22.79 -0.96 5.83
N GLN A 47 23.42 -0.59 4.72
CA GLN A 47 24.52 0.39 4.65
C GLN A 47 24.54 1.07 3.27
N ASP A 48 25.15 2.25 3.19
CA ASP A 48 25.60 3.00 2.00
C ASP A 48 24.57 3.72 1.12
N HIS A 49 23.26 3.46 1.23
CA HIS A 49 22.25 4.24 0.51
C HIS A 49 21.20 4.77 1.47
N ALA A 50 20.87 6.06 1.33
CA ALA A 50 19.75 6.64 2.07
C ALA A 50 18.45 5.91 1.71
N PRO A 51 17.69 5.38 2.70
CA PRO A 51 16.46 4.67 2.41
C PRO A 51 15.45 5.61 1.74
N ILE A 52 14.81 5.12 0.67
CA ILE A 52 13.93 5.94 -0.18
C ILE A 52 12.75 6.53 0.58
N ALA A 53 12.14 5.81 1.52
CA ALA A 53 10.94 6.28 2.21
C ALA A 53 11.21 7.51 3.11
N PRO A 54 12.26 7.57 3.96
CA PRO A 54 12.65 8.78 4.67
C PRO A 54 13.01 9.94 3.75
N TRP A 55 13.68 9.67 2.62
CA TRP A 55 14.00 10.71 1.65
C TRP A 55 12.73 11.30 1.01
N LEU A 56 11.77 10.46 0.60
CA LEU A 56 10.47 10.92 0.10
C LEU A 56 9.73 11.74 1.15
N ALA A 57 9.71 11.29 2.41
CA ALA A 57 9.07 11.98 3.51
C ALA A 57 9.65 13.38 3.70
N GLN A 58 10.97 13.52 3.72
CA GLN A 58 11.64 14.81 3.80
C GLN A 58 11.24 15.75 2.65
N LYS A 59 11.17 15.23 1.41
CA LYS A 59 10.83 16.03 0.23
C LYS A 59 9.37 16.39 0.09
N THR A 60 8.48 15.64 0.76
CA THR A 60 7.02 15.87 0.73
C THR A 60 6.48 16.51 2.00
N GLY A 61 7.32 16.70 3.03
CA GLY A 61 6.90 17.19 4.34
C GLY A 61 6.04 16.19 5.11
N MET A 62 6.20 14.88 4.84
CA MET A 62 5.46 13.80 5.49
C MET A 62 6.32 13.05 6.51
N ILE A 63 5.70 12.18 7.29
CA ILE A 63 6.36 11.26 8.23
C ILE A 63 6.49 9.91 7.52
N ALA A 64 7.68 9.30 7.54
CA ALA A 64 7.89 7.96 6.99
C ALA A 64 7.83 6.88 8.08
N ILE A 65 7.10 5.81 7.83
CA ILE A 65 6.99 4.63 8.67
C ILE A 65 7.42 3.41 7.85
N GLY A 66 8.50 2.75 8.24
CA GLY A 66 9.00 1.56 7.57
C GLY A 66 8.37 0.27 8.10
N GLY A 67 8.05 -0.64 7.18
CA GLY A 67 7.59 -2.00 7.45
C GLY A 67 8.47 -3.02 6.71
N PRO A 68 9.78 -3.13 7.05
CA PRO A 68 10.66 -4.08 6.39
C PRO A 68 10.23 -5.52 6.67
N VAL A 69 10.37 -6.34 5.65
CA VAL A 69 10.35 -7.79 5.72
C VAL A 69 11.76 -8.25 5.39
N TRP A 70 12.37 -9.06 6.26
CA TRP A 70 13.75 -9.45 6.10
C TRP A 70 13.84 -10.76 5.31
N SER A 71 14.61 -10.74 4.23
CA SER A 71 15.00 -11.97 3.56
C SER A 71 15.93 -12.80 4.45
N ARG A 72 16.08 -14.10 4.15
CA ARG A 72 17.05 -14.98 4.83
C ARG A 72 18.49 -14.49 4.70
N GLU A 73 18.78 -13.75 3.63
CA GLU A 73 20.09 -13.13 3.37
C GLU A 73 20.28 -11.79 4.10
N GLY A 74 19.25 -11.36 4.85
CA GLY A 74 19.29 -10.14 5.65
C GLY A 74 19.17 -8.85 4.84
N VAL A 75 18.68 -8.91 3.61
CA VAL A 75 18.30 -7.73 2.82
C VAL A 75 16.89 -7.33 3.23
N GLY A 76 16.72 -6.07 3.65
CA GLY A 76 15.42 -5.50 3.98
C GLY A 76 14.68 -5.08 2.71
N TYR A 77 13.43 -5.53 2.61
CA TYR A 77 12.52 -5.21 1.54
C TYR A 77 11.10 -5.20 2.13
N GLY A 78 10.20 -4.42 1.63
CA GLY A 78 8.85 -4.47 2.18
C GLY A 78 8.01 -3.24 1.89
N ASN A 79 7.25 -2.85 2.89
CA ASN A 79 6.26 -1.79 2.78
C ASN A 79 6.73 -0.53 3.54
N ALA A 80 6.24 0.64 3.12
CA ALA A 80 6.38 1.86 3.90
C ALA A 80 5.07 2.67 3.85
N LEU A 81 4.86 3.52 4.83
CA LEU A 81 3.78 4.48 4.84
C LEU A 81 4.36 5.88 4.94
N LEU A 82 3.84 6.81 4.14
CA LEU A 82 4.05 8.24 4.32
C LEU A 82 2.76 8.87 4.84
N SER A 83 2.84 9.69 5.87
CA SER A 83 1.68 10.32 6.50
C SER A 83 1.92 11.80 6.77
N ARG A 84 0.93 12.65 6.49
CA ARG A 84 0.91 14.05 6.95
C ARG A 84 0.53 14.18 8.42
N TYR A 85 -0.06 13.12 8.99
CA TYR A 85 -0.52 13.10 10.37
C TYR A 85 0.44 12.34 11.28
N PRO A 86 0.49 12.70 12.56
CA PRO A 86 1.30 11.98 13.53
C PRO A 86 0.81 10.53 13.68
N VAL A 87 1.75 9.66 14.05
CA VAL A 87 1.53 8.22 14.20
C VAL A 87 1.39 7.89 15.67
N ASP A 88 0.29 7.25 16.05
CA ASP A 88 0.02 6.86 17.44
C ASP A 88 0.60 5.46 17.75
N ARG A 89 0.47 4.55 16.79
CA ARG A 89 0.94 3.17 16.96
C ARG A 89 1.38 2.55 15.64
N VAL A 90 2.42 1.74 15.70
CA VAL A 90 2.93 0.95 14.57
C VAL A 90 3.09 -0.51 14.99
N ARG A 91 2.54 -1.42 14.18
CA ARG A 91 2.77 -2.86 14.29
C ARG A 91 3.23 -3.39 12.94
N ARG A 92 4.05 -4.44 12.97
CA ARG A 92 4.55 -5.12 11.77
C ARG A 92 4.21 -6.59 11.91
N TRP A 93 3.50 -7.09 10.93
CA TRP A 93 2.97 -8.44 10.94
C TRP A 93 3.62 -9.28 9.85
N ASP A 94 4.07 -10.46 10.22
CA ASP A 94 4.60 -11.44 9.27
C ASP A 94 3.45 -12.18 8.60
N LEU A 95 3.38 -12.06 7.27
CA LEU A 95 2.42 -12.76 6.42
C LEU A 95 3.09 -13.87 5.59
N SER A 96 4.35 -14.18 5.84
CA SER A 96 5.12 -15.15 5.07
C SER A 96 4.49 -16.54 5.13
N VAL A 97 4.50 -17.25 4.00
CA VAL A 97 3.94 -18.59 3.86
C VAL A 97 5.02 -19.54 3.33
N GLY A 98 5.39 -20.52 4.14
CA GLY A 98 6.34 -21.56 3.75
C GLY A 98 7.72 -21.00 3.40
N ARG A 99 8.20 -21.33 2.19
CA ARG A 99 9.51 -20.90 1.67
C ARG A 99 9.42 -19.84 0.58
N HIS A 100 8.23 -19.31 0.34
CA HIS A 100 8.03 -18.22 -0.62
C HIS A 100 8.72 -16.93 -0.16
N GLU A 101 8.75 -15.94 -1.02
CA GLU A 101 9.25 -14.63 -0.69
C GLU A 101 8.54 -14.08 0.56
N PRO A 102 9.26 -13.59 1.58
CA PRO A 102 8.66 -13.05 2.77
C PRO A 102 7.69 -11.90 2.47
N ARG A 103 6.55 -11.89 3.14
CA ARG A 103 5.51 -10.85 3.02
C ARG A 103 5.11 -10.34 4.39
N GLY A 104 4.65 -9.11 4.45
CA GLY A 104 4.23 -8.50 5.70
C GLY A 104 3.11 -7.50 5.53
N ALA A 105 2.47 -7.16 6.64
CA ALA A 105 1.57 -6.04 6.75
C ALA A 105 2.13 -4.99 7.70
N LEU A 106 2.14 -3.75 7.27
CA LEU A 106 2.43 -2.57 8.10
C LEU A 106 1.10 -2.03 8.59
N ASP A 107 0.88 -2.12 9.88
CA ASP A 107 -0.34 -1.73 10.59
C ASP A 107 -0.06 -0.44 11.38
N VAL A 108 -0.73 0.63 11.00
CA VAL A 108 -0.51 1.98 11.56
C VAL A 108 -1.82 2.57 12.06
N GLU A 109 -1.81 3.07 13.28
CA GLU A 109 -2.91 3.86 13.86
C GLU A 109 -2.53 5.33 13.86
N LEU A 110 -3.47 6.17 13.41
CA LEU A 110 -3.34 7.63 13.33
C LEU A 110 -4.55 8.27 13.99
N THR A 111 -4.36 9.39 14.70
CA THR A 111 -5.46 10.24 15.12
C THR A 111 -5.60 11.43 14.17
N ILE A 112 -6.73 11.49 13.45
CA ILE A 112 -7.05 12.55 12.51
C ILE A 112 -8.35 13.23 12.94
N CYS A 113 -8.30 14.51 13.30
CA CYS A 113 -9.46 15.26 13.82
C CYS A 113 -10.19 14.55 14.96
N GLY A 114 -9.45 13.95 15.89
CA GLY A 114 -10.00 13.22 17.04
C GLY A 114 -10.61 11.85 16.72
N ARG A 115 -10.44 11.36 15.49
CA ARG A 115 -10.88 10.02 15.04
C ARG A 115 -9.71 9.07 14.89
N THR A 116 -9.89 7.84 15.31
CA THR A 116 -8.88 6.79 15.11
C THR A 116 -9.00 6.21 13.70
N VAL A 117 -7.97 6.46 12.90
CA VAL A 117 -7.81 5.91 11.55
C VAL A 117 -6.80 4.78 11.57
N HIS A 118 -7.22 3.61 11.15
CA HIS A 118 -6.40 2.41 11.06
C HIS A 118 -6.02 2.14 9.61
N VAL A 119 -4.74 2.09 9.33
CA VAL A 119 -4.20 1.87 7.98
C VAL A 119 -3.38 0.59 7.95
N LEU A 120 -3.81 -0.38 7.14
CA LEU A 120 -3.03 -1.57 6.82
C LEU A 120 -2.46 -1.42 5.41
N ASN A 121 -1.13 -1.42 5.31
CA ASN A 121 -0.40 -1.48 4.05
C ASN A 121 0.22 -2.86 3.88
N THR A 122 -0.07 -3.54 2.78
CA THR A 122 0.42 -4.89 2.51
C THR A 122 0.82 -5.09 1.05
N HIS A 123 1.66 -6.09 0.83
CA HIS A 123 1.97 -6.63 -0.48
C HIS A 123 1.87 -8.15 -0.39
N LEU A 124 0.84 -8.73 -1.01
CA LEU A 124 0.61 -10.18 -0.96
C LEU A 124 1.52 -10.92 -1.95
N GLY A 125 1.64 -12.21 -1.73
CA GLY A 125 2.50 -13.05 -2.53
C GLY A 125 1.98 -13.33 -3.94
N LEU A 126 2.89 -13.74 -4.82
CA LEU A 126 2.60 -14.01 -6.23
C LEU A 126 1.82 -15.29 -6.43
N TRP A 127 1.97 -16.28 -5.53
CA TRP A 127 1.40 -17.60 -5.73
C TRP A 127 -0.07 -17.69 -5.28
N PRO A 128 -0.95 -18.30 -6.09
CA PRO A 128 -2.37 -18.42 -5.78
C PRO A 128 -2.68 -19.16 -4.48
N ARG A 129 -1.77 -20.00 -3.98
CA ARG A 129 -1.97 -20.80 -2.76
C ARG A 129 -1.57 -20.06 -1.48
N GLU A 130 -0.71 -19.05 -1.55
CA GLU A 130 -0.28 -18.29 -0.38
C GLU A 130 -1.24 -17.12 -0.07
N ARG A 131 -1.77 -16.44 -1.10
CA ARG A 131 -2.65 -15.28 -0.93
C ARG A 131 -3.88 -15.53 -0.04
N PRO A 132 -4.62 -16.66 -0.15
CA PRO A 132 -5.73 -16.92 0.78
C PRO A 132 -5.29 -16.96 2.24
N GLN A 133 -4.15 -17.62 2.55
CA GLN A 133 -3.63 -17.70 3.90
C GLN A 133 -3.21 -16.32 4.44
N GLN A 134 -2.58 -15.50 3.58
CA GLN A 134 -2.21 -14.13 3.91
C GLN A 134 -3.45 -13.25 4.13
N ALA A 135 -4.49 -13.41 3.31
CA ALA A 135 -5.75 -12.69 3.46
C ALA A 135 -6.49 -13.09 4.75
N ASP A 136 -6.47 -14.36 5.13
CA ASP A 136 -7.06 -14.84 6.39
C ASP A 136 -6.34 -14.21 7.60
N ARG A 137 -5.01 -14.12 7.56
CA ARG A 137 -4.24 -13.40 8.61
C ARG A 137 -4.58 -11.92 8.67
N LEU A 138 -4.77 -11.26 7.52
CA LEU A 138 -5.22 -9.85 7.50
C LEU A 138 -6.61 -9.70 8.14
N LEU A 139 -7.53 -10.66 7.92
CA LEU A 139 -8.85 -10.66 8.55
C LEU A 139 -8.76 -10.81 10.07
N GLU A 140 -7.86 -11.65 10.57
CA GLU A 140 -7.59 -11.77 12.00
C GLU A 140 -7.14 -10.42 12.58
N LEU A 141 -6.19 -9.73 11.92
CA LEU A 141 -5.71 -8.41 12.35
C LEU A 141 -6.83 -7.36 12.37
N LEU A 142 -7.72 -7.39 11.37
CA LEU A 142 -8.86 -6.48 11.27
C LEU A 142 -9.88 -6.70 12.39
N SER A 143 -9.98 -7.92 12.93
CA SER A 143 -10.94 -8.25 14.00
C SER A 143 -10.52 -7.76 15.39
N LEU A 144 -9.24 -7.43 15.59
CA LEU A 144 -8.65 -7.15 16.92
C LEU A 144 -9.09 -5.85 17.59
N SER A 145 -9.75 -4.93 16.88
CA SER A 145 -10.20 -3.65 17.46
C SER A 145 -11.31 -2.99 16.65
N ARG A 146 -12.22 -2.32 17.37
CA ARG A 146 -13.15 -1.37 16.75
C ARG A 146 -12.40 -0.09 16.42
N ARG A 147 -12.60 0.45 15.19
CA ARG A 147 -12.00 1.69 14.68
C ARG A 147 -13.09 2.55 14.06
N ASP A 148 -12.88 3.87 14.07
CA ASP A 148 -13.77 4.80 13.38
C ASP A 148 -13.67 4.63 11.87
N LEU A 149 -12.44 4.41 11.38
CA LEU A 149 -12.13 4.19 9.97
C LEU A 149 -11.00 3.17 9.83
N THR A 150 -11.18 2.18 8.98
CA THR A 150 -10.13 1.22 8.60
C THR A 150 -9.88 1.28 7.10
N ILE A 151 -8.62 1.39 6.71
CA ILE A 151 -8.15 1.47 5.34
C ILE A 151 -7.18 0.32 5.10
N LEU A 152 -7.52 -0.60 4.21
CA LEU A 152 -6.58 -1.60 3.69
C LEU A 152 -6.12 -1.16 2.31
N MET A 153 -4.81 -1.00 2.17
CA MET A 153 -4.17 -0.58 0.92
C MET A 153 -3.02 -1.51 0.56
N GLY A 154 -2.78 -1.67 -0.73
CA GLY A 154 -1.61 -2.39 -1.20
C GLY A 154 -1.81 -3.12 -2.51
N ASP A 155 -0.72 -3.75 -2.94
CA ASP A 155 -0.71 -4.71 -4.03
C ASP A 155 -1.13 -6.08 -3.50
N LEU A 156 -2.33 -6.50 -3.84
CA LEU A 156 -2.87 -7.79 -3.39
C LEU A 156 -2.51 -8.94 -4.33
N ASN A 157 -1.85 -8.66 -5.46
CA ASN A 157 -1.42 -9.65 -6.46
C ASN A 157 -2.54 -10.62 -6.90
N GLU A 158 -3.80 -10.22 -6.73
CA GLU A 158 -4.95 -11.05 -7.10
C GLU A 158 -5.49 -10.64 -8.46
N TRP A 159 -5.22 -11.46 -9.44
CA TRP A 159 -5.55 -11.24 -10.84
C TRP A 159 -7.06 -11.35 -11.13
N HIS A 160 -7.73 -12.22 -10.36
CA HIS A 160 -9.14 -12.49 -10.55
C HIS A 160 -9.99 -11.70 -9.57
N GLY A 161 -10.90 -10.88 -10.09
CA GLY A 161 -11.82 -10.12 -9.25
C GLY A 161 -12.63 -10.98 -8.26
N TRP A 162 -12.80 -12.27 -8.52
CA TRP A 162 -13.49 -13.26 -7.65
C TRP A 162 -12.54 -14.20 -6.91
N GLY A 163 -11.24 -13.90 -6.85
CA GLY A 163 -10.23 -14.72 -6.19
C GLY A 163 -10.60 -15.07 -4.74
N LYS A 164 -10.20 -16.26 -4.30
CA LYS A 164 -10.48 -16.75 -2.95
C LYS A 164 -9.93 -15.81 -1.87
N SER A 165 -8.74 -15.24 -2.11
CA SER A 165 -8.08 -14.26 -1.26
C SER A 165 -8.94 -13.02 -0.98
N LEU A 166 -9.74 -12.55 -1.96
CA LEU A 166 -10.57 -11.37 -1.81
C LEU A 166 -11.92 -11.65 -1.13
N ARG A 167 -12.36 -12.91 -1.07
CA ARG A 167 -13.73 -13.27 -0.60
C ARG A 167 -13.97 -12.85 0.86
N GLY A 168 -13.01 -13.14 1.74
CA GLY A 168 -13.11 -12.76 3.16
C GLY A 168 -13.05 -11.26 3.34
N LEU A 169 -12.10 -10.60 2.67
CA LEU A 169 -11.92 -9.15 2.73
C LEU A 169 -13.16 -8.39 2.23
N ARG A 170 -13.82 -8.89 1.19
CA ARG A 170 -15.09 -8.31 0.69
C ARG A 170 -16.22 -8.32 1.69
N ARG A 171 -16.26 -9.28 2.60
CA ARG A 171 -17.30 -9.30 3.68
C ARG A 171 -17.10 -8.14 4.65
N VAL A 172 -15.86 -7.67 4.84
CA VAL A 172 -15.52 -6.55 5.73
C VAL A 172 -15.67 -5.21 5.02
N PHE A 173 -15.19 -5.11 3.79
CA PHE A 173 -15.04 -3.85 3.07
C PHE A 173 -16.06 -3.63 1.95
N GLY A 174 -16.90 -4.63 1.66
CA GLY A 174 -17.75 -4.59 0.46
C GLY A 174 -16.93 -4.90 -0.81
N SER A 175 -17.43 -4.42 -1.95
CA SER A 175 -16.81 -4.64 -3.26
C SER A 175 -16.60 -3.30 -3.96
N PRO A 176 -15.70 -2.45 -3.47
CA PRO A 176 -15.42 -1.18 -4.12
C PRO A 176 -14.83 -1.38 -5.51
N ALA A 177 -14.90 -0.33 -6.34
CA ALA A 177 -14.25 -0.33 -7.64
C ALA A 177 -12.76 -0.65 -7.52
N ALA A 178 -12.25 -1.36 -8.50
CA ALA A 178 -10.86 -1.80 -8.56
C ALA A 178 -10.27 -1.35 -9.90
N PRO A 179 -9.63 -0.18 -9.94
CA PRO A 179 -9.03 0.33 -11.17
C PRO A 179 -7.90 -0.59 -11.62
N VAL A 180 -7.73 -0.72 -12.93
CA VAL A 180 -6.60 -1.45 -13.51
C VAL A 180 -5.31 -0.65 -13.35
N THR A 181 -4.23 -1.30 -12.87
CA THR A 181 -2.97 -0.65 -12.52
C THR A 181 -1.75 -1.30 -13.16
N PHE A 182 -1.86 -2.56 -13.54
CA PHE A 182 -0.72 -3.35 -14.04
C PHE A 182 -1.01 -3.96 -15.41
N PRO A 183 -0.01 -4.06 -16.30
CA PRO A 183 1.24 -3.32 -16.25
C PRO A 183 1.02 -1.82 -16.57
N ALA A 184 1.78 -0.92 -15.96
CA ALA A 184 1.57 0.54 -16.07
C ALA A 184 1.50 1.08 -17.50
N ARG A 185 2.14 0.40 -18.46
CA ARG A 185 2.07 0.81 -19.89
C ARG A 185 0.70 0.61 -20.51
N TRP A 186 0.08 -0.54 -20.25
CA TRP A 186 -1.21 -0.98 -20.78
C TRP A 186 -1.97 -1.68 -19.66
N PRO A 187 -2.60 -0.93 -18.75
CA PRO A 187 -3.20 -1.51 -17.56
C PRO A 187 -4.38 -2.41 -17.91
N VAL A 188 -4.29 -3.68 -17.50
CA VAL A 188 -5.33 -4.71 -17.72
C VAL A 188 -5.68 -5.47 -16.44
N LEU A 189 -4.78 -5.47 -15.44
CA LEU A 189 -4.99 -6.13 -14.16
C LEU A 189 -5.17 -5.10 -13.06
N ALA A 190 -6.14 -5.35 -12.18
CA ALA A 190 -6.39 -4.55 -11.00
C ALA A 190 -5.73 -5.25 -9.79
N LEU A 191 -4.42 -5.09 -9.62
CA LEU A 191 -3.66 -5.74 -8.55
C LEU A 191 -3.67 -4.90 -7.27
N ASP A 192 -3.59 -3.58 -7.43
CA ASP A 192 -3.55 -2.61 -6.34
C ASP A 192 -4.96 -2.25 -5.88
N ARG A 193 -5.16 -2.19 -4.57
CA ARG A 193 -6.47 -1.97 -3.96
C ARG A 193 -6.40 -0.91 -2.87
N ILE A 194 -7.52 -0.17 -2.73
CA ILE A 194 -7.84 0.63 -1.55
C ILE A 194 -9.23 0.22 -1.10
N TRP A 195 -9.34 -0.35 0.08
CA TRP A 195 -10.57 -0.82 0.68
C TRP A 195 -10.80 -0.15 2.02
N ILE A 196 -12.03 0.25 2.29
CA ILE A 196 -12.37 1.15 3.39
C ILE A 196 -13.58 0.61 4.15
N SER A 197 -13.49 0.65 5.48
CA SER A 197 -14.60 0.31 6.36
C SER A 197 -14.80 1.43 7.40
N PRO A 198 -16.01 2.01 7.53
CA PRO A 198 -17.24 1.65 6.81
C PRO A 198 -17.20 2.04 5.32
N ALA A 199 -17.77 1.19 4.46
CA ALA A 199 -17.70 1.36 2.99
C ALA A 199 -18.29 2.69 2.50
N MET A 200 -19.26 3.26 3.22
CA MET A 200 -19.87 4.56 2.91
C MET A 200 -18.89 5.73 3.02
N ALA A 201 -17.76 5.55 3.68
CA ALA A 201 -16.73 6.58 3.77
C ALA A 201 -15.97 6.78 2.45
N LEU A 202 -15.98 5.79 1.54
CA LEU A 202 -15.32 5.88 0.24
C LEU A 202 -16.12 6.78 -0.70
N LEU A 203 -15.52 7.87 -1.17
CA LEU A 203 -16.11 8.81 -2.13
C LEU A 203 -15.73 8.45 -3.56
N THR A 204 -14.43 8.29 -3.80
CA THR A 204 -13.89 7.94 -5.12
C THR A 204 -12.69 7.02 -4.98
N VAL A 205 -12.46 6.19 -6.00
CA VAL A 205 -11.22 5.41 -6.15
C VAL A 205 -10.87 5.33 -7.63
N GLU A 206 -9.63 5.66 -7.98
CA GLU A 206 -9.16 5.69 -9.36
C GLU A 206 -7.67 5.40 -9.48
N ALA A 207 -7.22 4.94 -10.64
CA ALA A 207 -5.80 4.87 -10.96
C ALA A 207 -5.27 6.27 -11.29
N HIS A 208 -4.08 6.59 -10.80
CA HIS A 208 -3.37 7.81 -11.18
C HIS A 208 -2.53 7.54 -12.43
N ASP A 209 -3.18 7.69 -13.57
CA ASP A 209 -2.61 7.38 -14.90
C ASP A 209 -2.10 8.64 -15.59
N THR A 210 -0.80 8.88 -15.47
CA THR A 210 -0.11 10.00 -16.11
C THR A 210 1.14 9.49 -16.86
N PRO A 211 1.69 10.27 -17.81
CA PRO A 211 2.94 9.91 -18.46
C PRO A 211 4.08 9.64 -17.47
N ARG A 212 4.09 10.32 -16.30
CA ARG A 212 5.09 10.15 -15.27
C ARG A 212 4.88 8.84 -14.50
N SER A 213 3.65 8.56 -14.05
CA SER A 213 3.36 7.32 -13.33
C SER A 213 3.60 6.08 -14.21
N ARG A 214 3.27 6.16 -15.50
CA ARG A 214 3.54 5.09 -16.48
C ARG A 214 5.02 4.77 -16.67
N LEU A 215 5.93 5.71 -16.40
CA LEU A 215 7.37 5.53 -16.55
C LEU A 215 8.04 5.14 -15.23
N ALA A 216 7.54 5.65 -14.10
CA ALA A 216 8.21 5.60 -12.81
C ALA A 216 8.22 4.20 -12.17
N SER A 217 7.23 3.37 -12.45
CA SER A 217 7.09 1.99 -11.98
C SER A 217 6.41 1.13 -13.05
N ASP A 218 6.37 -0.16 -12.86
CA ASP A 218 5.57 -1.11 -13.64
C ASP A 218 4.10 -1.18 -13.16
N HIS A 219 3.77 -0.56 -12.01
CA HIS A 219 2.42 -0.32 -11.52
C HIS A 219 2.02 1.15 -11.63
N LEU A 220 0.72 1.41 -11.86
CA LEU A 220 0.12 2.72 -11.64
C LEU A 220 -0.32 2.86 -10.18
N PRO A 221 -0.16 4.03 -9.55
CA PRO A 221 -0.73 4.28 -8.24
C PRO A 221 -2.27 4.24 -8.28
N VAL A 222 -2.89 3.80 -7.19
CA VAL A 222 -4.32 3.98 -6.92
C VAL A 222 -4.46 5.09 -5.89
N LYS A 223 -5.42 5.99 -6.07
CA LYS A 223 -5.80 6.99 -5.08
C LYS A 223 -7.29 6.94 -4.77
N ALA A 224 -7.65 7.31 -3.56
CA ALA A 224 -9.02 7.38 -3.11
C ALA A 224 -9.25 8.65 -2.29
N ASP A 225 -10.42 9.25 -2.48
CA ASP A 225 -10.93 10.29 -1.59
C ASP A 225 -11.94 9.66 -0.63
N ILE A 226 -11.82 9.99 0.64
CA ILE A 226 -12.57 9.42 1.74
C ILE A 226 -13.22 10.54 2.53
N TYR A 227 -14.44 10.32 2.99
CA TYR A 227 -15.08 11.15 3.99
C TYR A 227 -14.74 10.61 5.39
N LEU A 228 -14.06 11.43 6.19
CA LEU A 228 -13.87 11.14 7.60
C LEU A 228 -15.01 11.81 8.36
N PRO A 229 -15.89 11.00 9.00
CA PRO A 229 -17.10 11.52 9.67
C PRO A 229 -16.80 12.37 10.90
#